data_06248f588cead85bdd73358c284d709a
#
_entry.id   06248f588cead85bdd73358c284d709a
#
_cell.length_a   1.000
_cell.length_b   1.000
_cell.length_c   1.000
_cell.angle_alpha   90.00
_cell.angle_beta   90.00
_cell.angle_gamma   90.00
#
_symmetry.space_group_name_H-M   'P 1'
#
loop_
_entity.id
_entity.type
_entity.pdbx_description
1 polymer ?
#
loop_
_entity_poly.entity_id
_entity_poly.type
_entity_poly.pdbx_seq_one_letter_code
_entity_poly.pdbx_strand_id
1 'polypeptide(L)' 'MTDRAAVRELAQRQSGTLEVLLLWHAEADLVELSVRDLATGGGFHAEVAPGRAIDAFYHPYLYAPENKIDG' A
#
# COMPACT_ATOMS: atom_id res chain seq x y z
N MET A 1 -23.84 -0.74 0.91
CA MET A 1 -23.52 -0.99 0.41
C MET A 1 -22.79 -0.41 -0.31
N THR A 2 -22.55 -0.23 -0.63
CA THR A 2 -22.02 0.47 -1.39
C THR A 2 -20.81 1.02 -0.99
N ASP A 3 -20.43 0.94 0.13
CA ASP A 3 -19.34 1.50 0.49
C ASP A 3 -18.17 0.95 -0.06
N ARG A 4 -18.08 -0.22 -0.46
CA ARG A 4 -16.98 -0.70 -0.94
C ARG A 4 -16.65 -0.09 -2.20
N ALA A 5 -17.47 0.56 -2.83
CA ALA A 5 -17.19 1.20 -4.04
C ALA A 5 -16.23 2.35 -3.87
N ALA A 6 -16.02 2.81 -2.67
CA ALA A 6 -15.12 3.90 -2.47
C ALA A 6 -13.66 3.50 -2.48
N VAL A 7 -13.35 2.23 -2.49
CA VAL A 7 -11.97 1.77 -2.50
C VAL A 7 -11.73 0.95 -3.74
N ARG A 8 -10.71 1.29 -4.53
CA ARG A 8 -10.43 0.59 -5.71
C ARG A 8 -9.04 0.12 -5.73
N GLU A 9 -8.78 -1.10 -6.18
CA GLU A 9 -7.45 -1.61 -6.35
C GLU A 9 -6.90 -1.03 -7.64
N LEU A 10 -5.86 -0.23 -7.56
CA LEU A 10 -5.27 0.37 -8.73
C LEU A 10 -4.22 -0.54 -9.35
N ALA A 11 -3.49 -1.28 -8.56
CA ALA A 11 -2.43 -2.13 -9.05
C ALA A 11 -2.06 -3.16 -8.01
N GLN A 12 -1.51 -4.26 -8.46
CA GLN A 12 -1.06 -5.32 -7.58
C GLN A 12 0.14 -6.00 -8.21
N ARG A 13 1.11 -6.35 -7.41
CA ARG A 13 2.19 -7.19 -7.91
C ARG A 13 2.68 -8.06 -6.77
N GLN A 14 3.32 -9.15 -7.12
CA GLN A 14 3.89 -10.04 -6.15
C GLN A 14 5.31 -10.33 -6.57
N SER A 15 6.24 -10.22 -5.65
CA SER A 15 7.62 -10.45 -5.93
C SER A 15 8.15 -11.36 -4.84
N GLY A 16 8.47 -12.59 -5.15
CA GLY A 16 8.84 -13.56 -4.15
C GLY A 16 7.69 -13.74 -3.18
N THR A 17 7.89 -13.45 -1.91
CA THR A 17 6.84 -13.57 -0.92
C THR A 17 6.18 -12.25 -0.61
N LEU A 18 6.58 -11.17 -1.29
CA LEU A 18 5.98 -9.88 -1.02
C LEU A 18 4.83 -9.59 -1.95
N GLU A 19 3.71 -9.18 -1.37
CA GLU A 19 2.57 -8.78 -2.13
C GLU A 19 2.40 -7.29 -1.94
N VAL A 20 2.30 -6.53 -3.03
CA VAL A 20 2.17 -5.08 -2.96
C VAL A 20 0.89 -4.68 -3.65
N LEU A 21 0.05 -3.95 -2.94
CA LEU A 21 -1.21 -3.47 -3.47
C LEU A 21 -1.26 -1.97 -3.39
N LEU A 22 -1.85 -1.36 -4.40
CA LEU A 22 -2.05 0.06 -4.41
C LEU A 22 -3.55 0.28 -4.45
N LEU A 23 -4.08 0.93 -3.44
CA LEU A 23 -5.50 1.12 -3.29
C LEU A 23 -5.85 2.59 -3.29
N TRP A 24 -6.91 2.95 -3.96
CA TRP A 24 -7.37 4.33 -4.02
C TRP A 24 -8.66 4.47 -3.25
N HIS A 25 -8.68 5.40 -2.31
CA HIS A 25 -9.85 5.71 -1.53
C HIS A 25 -10.47 6.96 -2.13
N ALA A 26 -11.46 6.77 -2.96
CA ALA A 26 -12.02 7.85 -3.76
C ALA A 26 -12.58 8.98 -2.93
N GLU A 27 -13.25 8.64 -1.85
CA GLU A 27 -13.86 9.67 -1.06
C GLU A 27 -12.86 10.59 -0.41
N ALA A 28 -11.73 10.07 -0.01
CA ALA A 28 -10.71 10.87 0.63
C ALA A 28 -9.64 11.33 -0.35
N ASP A 29 -9.70 10.85 -1.56
CA ASP A 29 -8.72 11.15 -2.60
C ASP A 29 -7.32 10.84 -2.09
N LEU A 30 -7.15 9.67 -1.54
CA LEU A 30 -5.83 9.28 -1.10
C LEU A 30 -5.51 7.88 -1.60
N VAL A 31 -4.24 7.58 -1.69
CA VAL A 31 -3.78 6.28 -2.13
C VAL A 31 -3.14 5.58 -0.95
N GLU A 32 -3.45 4.34 -0.80
CA GLU A 32 -2.89 3.53 0.25
C GLU A 32 -1.99 2.47 -0.35
N LEU A 33 -0.78 2.36 0.17
CA LEU A 33 0.13 1.31 -0.20
C LEU A 33 0.01 0.20 0.84
N SER A 34 -0.28 -1.00 0.41
CA SER A 34 -0.41 -2.13 1.31
C SER A 34 0.65 -3.15 0.94
N VAL A 35 1.49 -3.52 1.87
CA VAL A 35 2.55 -4.48 1.63
C VAL A 35 2.39 -5.63 2.61
N ARG A 36 2.45 -6.86 2.11
CA ARG A 36 2.30 -8.01 2.95
C ARG A 36 3.35 -9.02 2.61
N ASP A 37 4.01 -9.57 3.61
CA ASP A 37 4.99 -10.62 3.41
C ASP A 37 4.28 -11.93 3.67
N LEU A 38 4.06 -12.70 2.62
CA LEU A 38 3.30 -13.93 2.73
C LEU A 38 4.04 -15.02 3.49
N ALA A 39 5.34 -14.91 3.58
CA ALA A 39 6.12 -15.91 4.30
C ALA A 39 6.03 -15.70 5.82
N THR A 40 5.96 -14.46 6.27
CA THR A 40 5.97 -14.20 7.70
C THR A 40 4.63 -13.73 8.22
N GLY A 41 3.76 -13.28 7.32
CA GLY A 41 2.48 -12.68 7.73
C GLY A 41 2.61 -11.23 8.11
N GLY A 42 3.80 -10.66 8.07
CA GLY A 42 3.98 -9.27 8.42
C GLY A 42 3.67 -8.34 7.27
N GLY A 43 3.74 -7.06 7.51
CA GLY A 43 3.52 -6.09 6.47
C GLY A 43 3.21 -4.73 7.03
N PHE A 44 2.82 -3.82 6.15
CA PHE A 44 2.48 -2.48 6.60
C PHE A 44 1.55 -1.82 5.59
N HIS A 45 0.92 -0.73 6.03
CA HIS A 45 0.12 0.10 5.17
C HIS A 45 0.64 1.52 5.30
N ALA A 46 0.64 2.26 4.22
CA ALA A 46 1.08 3.65 4.25
C ALA A 46 0.24 4.48 3.31
N GLU A 47 -0.08 5.70 3.70
CA GLU A 47 -0.76 6.61 2.81
C GLU A 47 0.27 7.30 1.96
N VAL A 48 0.02 7.44 0.67
CA VAL A 48 0.93 8.14 -0.20
C VAL A 48 0.15 9.13 -1.03
N ALA A 49 0.78 10.21 -1.39
CA ALA A 49 0.14 11.21 -2.25
C ALA A 49 -0.10 10.58 -3.61
N PRO A 50 -1.21 10.91 -4.27
CA PRO A 50 -1.48 10.32 -5.58
C PRO A 50 -0.35 10.49 -6.57
N GLY A 51 0.36 11.61 -6.52
CA GLY A 51 1.46 11.82 -7.42
C GLY A 51 2.67 10.94 -7.16
N ARG A 52 2.70 10.26 -6.02
CA ARG A 52 3.79 9.38 -5.72
C ARG A 52 3.40 7.93 -5.77
N ALA A 53 2.20 7.64 -6.26
CA ALA A 53 1.69 6.28 -6.21
C ALA A 53 2.58 5.29 -6.94
N ILE A 54 3.05 5.64 -8.13
CA ILE A 54 3.86 4.72 -8.90
C ILE A 54 5.21 4.49 -8.22
N ASP A 55 5.79 5.55 -7.68
CA ASP A 55 7.07 5.41 -7.00
C ASP A 55 6.90 4.49 -5.79
N ALA A 56 5.83 4.66 -5.03
CA ALA A 56 5.59 3.82 -3.87
C ALA A 56 5.37 2.37 -4.27
N PHE A 57 4.71 2.16 -5.39
CA PHE A 57 4.42 0.80 -5.84
C PHE A 57 5.72 0.04 -6.16
N TYR A 58 6.70 0.72 -6.72
CA TYR A 58 7.94 0.05 -7.07
C TYR A 58 9.00 0.14 -5.99
N HIS A 59 8.86 1.04 -5.04
CA HIS A 59 9.83 1.19 -3.96
C HIS A 59 9.11 1.27 -2.62
N PRO A 60 8.33 0.24 -2.29
CA PRO A 60 7.44 0.34 -1.13
C PRO A 60 8.14 0.59 0.19
N TYR A 61 9.36 0.09 0.35
CA TYR A 61 10.01 0.26 1.62
C TYR A 61 10.46 1.69 1.90
N LEU A 62 10.49 2.54 0.87
CA LEU A 62 10.78 3.94 1.10
C LEU A 62 9.61 4.63 1.78
N TYR A 63 8.44 4.03 1.74
CA TYR A 63 7.24 4.62 2.31
C TYR A 63 6.79 3.92 3.58
N ALA A 64 7.57 2.95 4.05
CA ALA A 64 7.20 2.24 5.26
C ALA A 64 7.19 3.18 6.45
N PRO A 65 6.24 3.00 7.34
CA PRO A 65 6.22 3.79 8.55
C PRO A 65 7.44 3.45 9.33
N GLU A 66 8.31 4.43 9.66
CA GLU A 66 9.41 4.12 10.24
C GLU A 66 9.44 4.07 11.57
N ASN A 67 8.59 4.39 12.09
CA ASN A 67 8.58 4.39 13.36
C ASN A 67 8.86 3.17 13.91
N LYS A 68 8.98 2.43 13.33
CA LYS A 68 9.15 1.38 13.83
C LYS A 68 10.27 1.17 14.28
N ILE A 69 10.68 1.43 14.48
CA ILE A 69 11.66 1.28 14.89
C ILE A 69 12.05 1.21 15.83
N ASP A 70 11.97 0.99 16.14
CA ASP A 70 12.38 0.91 16.77
C ASP A 70 12.86 0.77 17.13
N GLY A 71 12.71 0.77 17.23
CA GLY A 71 13.28 0.89 17.45
C GLY A 71 13.50 0.91 17.69
#